data_434881706eb38bcacf89fff881e55c9f
#
_entry.id   434881706eb38bcacf89fff881e55c9f
#
_cell.length_a   1.000
_cell.length_b   1.000
_cell.length_c   1.000
_cell.angle_alpha   90.00
_cell.angle_beta   90.00
_cell.angle_gamma   90.00
#
_symmetry.space_group_name_H-M   'P 1'
#
loop_
_entity.id
_entity.type
_entity.pdbx_description
1 polymer ?
#
loop_
_entity_poly.entity_id
_entity_poly.type
_entity_poly.pdbx_seq_one_letter_code
_entity_poly.pdbx_strand_id
1 'polypeptide(L)'
;MRIVMALVIIVFSLISVSGCKSSAMVKVADEAAIVPTADSAVVVFVRPSPVGYAYQSVVYETTTEENQLVGIVSSGARVAYRTTPGTHMFMVVSEAADFLQATVEANKTYYVRVTPRIGVFRVRFSLDPVRAEEFKQPEFGFWGGLEWYENTDASRAWAKNNAASVQSKREEYFKKWSEKSAADKAEATLLPGDHR
;
A
#
# COMPACT_ATOMS: atom_id res chain seq x y z
N MET A 1 63.71 -26.51 24.98
CA MET A 1 62.47 -26.93 24.29
C MET A 1 61.46 -25.77 24.49
N ARG A 2 61.41 -24.89 23.51
CA ARG A 2 60.55 -23.63 23.58
C ARG A 2 59.29 -23.89 22.80
N ILE A 3 58.19 -23.97 23.52
CA ILE A 3 56.85 -24.10 22.92
C ILE A 3 56.39 -22.67 22.54
N VAL A 4 56.32 -22.40 21.24
CA VAL A 4 55.73 -21.18 20.69
C VAL A 4 54.23 -21.40 20.58
N MET A 5 53.48 -20.78 21.49
CA MET A 5 52.03 -20.79 21.47
C MET A 5 51.55 -19.72 20.46
N ALA A 6 51.14 -20.18 19.29
CA ALA A 6 50.57 -19.32 18.28
C ALA A 6 49.10 -18.95 18.70
N LEU A 7 48.89 -17.70 19.04
CA LEU A 7 47.55 -17.14 19.33
C LEU A 7 46.83 -16.86 18.01
N VAL A 8 45.92 -17.74 17.62
CA VAL A 8 45.06 -17.50 16.47
C VAL A 8 43.93 -16.55 16.92
N ILE A 9 44.07 -15.31 16.59
CA ILE A 9 42.98 -14.31 16.75
C ILE A 9 41.99 -14.51 15.61
N ILE A 10 40.89 -15.21 15.90
CA ILE A 10 39.73 -15.26 15.00
C ILE A 10 39.00 -13.93 15.13
N VAL A 11 39.27 -13.05 14.19
CA VAL A 11 38.44 -11.84 14.01
C VAL A 11 37.10 -12.26 13.45
N PHE A 12 36.14 -12.45 14.35
CA PHE A 12 34.75 -12.66 13.96
C PHE A 12 34.23 -11.31 13.46
N SER A 13 34.35 -11.05 12.15
CA SER A 13 33.65 -9.94 11.51
C SER A 13 32.14 -10.16 11.71
N LEU A 14 31.58 -9.47 12.68
CA LEU A 14 30.14 -9.26 12.77
C LEU A 14 29.72 -8.50 11.52
N ILE A 15 29.40 -9.22 10.47
CA ILE A 15 28.59 -8.70 9.39
C ILE A 15 27.22 -8.45 10.03
N SER A 16 27.01 -7.23 10.47
CA SER A 16 25.68 -6.73 10.79
C SER A 16 24.88 -6.81 9.51
N VAL A 17 24.21 -7.94 9.30
CA VAL A 17 23.13 -8.03 8.34
C VAL A 17 22.01 -7.16 8.94
N SER A 18 22.16 -5.85 8.78
CA SER A 18 21.04 -4.95 8.87
C SER A 18 20.07 -5.44 7.82
N GLY A 19 19.16 -6.29 8.23
CA GLY A 19 17.99 -6.68 7.47
C GLY A 19 17.17 -5.41 7.23
N CYS A 20 17.68 -4.53 6.36
CA CYS A 20 16.90 -3.48 5.77
C CYS A 20 15.76 -4.17 5.04
N LYS A 21 14.62 -4.23 5.71
CA LYS A 21 13.34 -4.23 5.06
C LYS A 21 13.23 -2.88 4.35
N SER A 22 14.04 -2.64 3.33
CA SER A 22 13.83 -1.52 2.47
C SER A 22 12.54 -1.84 1.71
N SER A 23 11.41 -1.28 2.19
CA SER A 23 10.41 -0.97 1.21
C SER A 23 11.17 -0.20 0.15
N ALA A 24 11.05 -0.55 -1.12
CA ALA A 24 11.69 0.19 -2.19
C ALA A 24 11.11 1.64 -2.30
N MET A 25 10.51 2.13 -1.23
CA MET A 25 9.91 3.44 -1.02
C MET A 25 10.81 4.28 -0.11
N VAL A 26 10.74 5.59 -0.24
CA VAL A 26 11.43 6.53 0.65
C VAL A 26 10.45 7.20 1.60
N LYS A 27 10.85 7.30 2.87
CA LYS A 27 10.11 8.10 3.85
C LYS A 27 10.30 9.58 3.55
N VAL A 28 9.20 10.33 3.60
CA VAL A 28 9.19 11.79 3.40
C VAL A 28 8.59 12.48 4.62
N ALA A 29 8.85 13.79 4.77
CA ALA A 29 8.26 14.59 5.83
C ALA A 29 6.74 14.78 5.63
N ASP A 30 6.02 15.03 6.73
CA ASP A 30 4.56 15.24 6.68
C ASP A 30 4.15 16.42 5.79
N GLU A 31 5.00 17.45 5.70
CA GLU A 31 4.77 18.61 4.84
C GLU A 31 4.83 18.28 3.35
N ALA A 32 5.40 17.13 2.98
CA ALA A 32 5.39 16.62 1.61
C ALA A 32 4.05 15.99 1.21
N ALA A 33 3.04 15.98 2.08
CA ALA A 33 1.71 15.46 1.76
C ALA A 33 1.15 16.12 0.51
N ILE A 34 0.71 15.29 -0.44
CA ILE A 34 0.08 15.78 -1.67
C ILE A 34 -1.25 16.42 -1.31
N VAL A 35 -1.41 17.71 -1.65
CA VAL A 35 -2.66 18.44 -1.46
C VAL A 35 -3.48 18.38 -2.75
N PRO A 36 -4.80 18.15 -2.70
CA PRO A 36 -5.65 18.18 -3.89
C PRO A 36 -5.69 19.61 -4.49
N THR A 37 -5.98 19.70 -5.77
CA THR A 37 -6.09 20.95 -6.52
C THR A 37 -7.48 21.07 -7.15
N ALA A 38 -7.80 22.22 -7.76
CA ALA A 38 -9.10 22.46 -8.42
C ALA A 38 -9.41 21.46 -9.55
N ASP A 39 -8.41 20.76 -10.06
CA ASP A 39 -8.50 19.78 -11.16
C ASP A 39 -8.06 18.36 -10.75
N SER A 40 -7.77 18.14 -9.46
CA SER A 40 -7.32 16.84 -8.98
C SER A 40 -7.90 16.49 -7.60
N ALA A 41 -8.04 15.18 -7.37
CA ALA A 41 -8.28 14.58 -6.07
C ALA A 41 -6.99 13.93 -5.52
N VAL A 42 -6.98 13.67 -4.24
CA VAL A 42 -5.95 12.85 -3.59
C VAL A 42 -6.60 11.65 -2.92
N VAL A 43 -6.09 10.45 -3.19
CA VAL A 43 -6.46 9.23 -2.46
C VAL A 43 -5.27 8.79 -1.62
N VAL A 44 -5.46 8.72 -0.30
CA VAL A 44 -4.43 8.32 0.66
C VAL A 44 -4.66 6.88 1.08
N PHE A 45 -3.73 6.02 0.75
CA PHE A 45 -3.73 4.62 1.18
C PHE A 45 -2.98 4.50 2.51
N VAL A 46 -3.64 3.94 3.53
CA VAL A 46 -3.08 3.83 4.88
C VAL A 46 -3.10 2.39 5.35
N ARG A 47 -2.03 1.96 6.03
CA ARG A 47 -1.97 0.63 6.65
C ARG A 47 -1.58 0.75 8.13
N PRO A 48 -2.55 1.07 9.00
CA PRO A 48 -2.29 1.25 10.43
C PRO A 48 -1.98 -0.08 11.17
N SER A 49 -2.46 -1.21 10.64
CA SER A 49 -2.31 -2.50 11.29
C SER A 49 -0.89 -3.06 11.22
N PRO A 50 -0.30 -3.52 12.34
CA PRO A 50 0.97 -4.24 12.34
C PRO A 50 0.83 -5.70 11.88
N VAL A 51 -0.39 -6.22 11.79
CA VAL A 51 -0.65 -7.59 11.37
C VAL A 51 -0.13 -7.80 9.95
N GLY A 52 0.55 -8.92 9.71
CA GLY A 52 1.16 -9.20 8.42
C GLY A 52 2.30 -8.24 8.05
N TYR A 53 2.99 -7.64 9.02
CA TYR A 53 4.08 -6.66 8.79
C TYR A 53 5.19 -7.19 7.86
N ALA A 54 5.39 -8.52 7.83
CA ALA A 54 6.38 -9.17 6.98
C ALA A 54 6.00 -9.22 5.50
N TYR A 55 4.73 -9.00 5.19
CA TYR A 55 4.20 -9.07 3.82
C TYR A 55 4.01 -7.68 3.26
N GLN A 56 4.45 -7.49 2.03
CA GLN A 56 4.20 -6.24 1.30
C GLN A 56 2.80 -6.24 0.71
N SER A 57 2.14 -5.11 0.77
CA SER A 57 0.92 -4.81 0.04
C SER A 57 1.22 -3.71 -0.98
N VAL A 58 1.07 -4.03 -2.25
CA VAL A 58 1.38 -3.08 -3.34
C VAL A 58 0.07 -2.63 -3.97
N VAL A 59 -0.13 -1.32 -4.01
CA VAL A 59 -1.35 -0.74 -4.56
C VAL A 59 -1.08 -0.24 -5.97
N TYR A 60 -2.02 -0.53 -6.86
CA TYR A 60 -2.06 -0.06 -8.24
C TYR A 60 -3.38 0.65 -8.53
N GLU A 61 -3.32 1.64 -9.39
CA GLU A 61 -4.48 2.16 -10.10
C GLU A 61 -4.62 1.36 -11.40
N THR A 62 -5.83 0.86 -11.67
CA THR A 62 -6.09 -0.12 -12.74
C THR A 62 -7.31 0.24 -13.59
N THR A 63 -7.66 1.52 -13.65
CA THR A 63 -8.79 2.02 -14.45
C THR A 63 -8.57 1.75 -15.95
N THR A 64 -7.33 1.82 -16.39
CA THR A 64 -6.94 1.52 -17.78
C THR A 64 -6.34 0.12 -17.88
N GLU A 65 -5.93 -0.26 -19.09
CA GLU A 65 -5.23 -1.53 -19.34
C GLU A 65 -3.89 -1.62 -18.57
N GLU A 66 -3.23 -0.49 -18.35
CA GLU A 66 -1.98 -0.45 -17.61
C GLU A 66 -2.21 -0.41 -16.10
N ASN A 67 -1.37 -1.12 -15.36
CA ASN A 67 -1.35 -1.08 -13.91
C ASN A 67 -0.37 0.03 -13.45
N GLN A 68 -0.90 1.18 -13.06
CA GLN A 68 -0.07 2.29 -12.55
C GLN A 68 0.27 2.08 -11.08
N LEU A 69 1.57 2.06 -10.75
CA LEU A 69 2.01 1.91 -9.36
C LEU A 69 1.59 3.13 -8.53
N VAL A 70 0.71 2.90 -7.56
CA VAL A 70 0.42 3.86 -6.49
C VAL A 70 1.54 3.82 -5.45
N GLY A 71 1.90 2.64 -4.96
CA GLY A 71 3.01 2.47 -4.03
C GLY A 71 2.96 1.17 -3.24
N ILE A 72 4.01 0.95 -2.45
CA ILE A 72 4.12 -0.18 -1.52
C ILE A 72 3.68 0.32 -0.14
N VAL A 73 2.51 -0.10 0.32
CA VAL A 73 1.92 0.34 1.59
C VAL A 73 2.29 -0.64 2.69
N SER A 74 3.42 -0.41 3.33
CA SER A 74 3.90 -1.21 4.46
C SER A 74 3.12 -0.92 5.74
N SER A 75 3.24 -1.78 6.77
CA SER A 75 2.69 -1.50 8.10
C SER A 75 3.23 -0.18 8.65
N GLY A 76 2.36 0.66 9.17
CA GLY A 76 2.71 1.99 9.68
C GLY A 76 2.87 3.07 8.59
N ALA A 77 2.62 2.74 7.33
CA ALA A 77 2.80 3.65 6.20
C ALA A 77 1.50 4.26 5.71
N ARG A 78 1.64 5.43 5.10
CA ARG A 78 0.65 6.07 4.23
C ARG A 78 1.30 6.52 2.93
N VAL A 79 0.56 6.37 1.83
CA VAL A 79 0.98 6.74 0.48
C VAL A 79 -0.14 7.55 -0.15
N ALA A 80 0.18 8.74 -0.65
CA ALA A 80 -0.77 9.59 -1.36
C ALA A 80 -0.68 9.37 -2.88
N TYR A 81 -1.82 9.32 -3.52
CA TYR A 81 -1.95 9.22 -4.96
C TYR A 81 -2.83 10.35 -5.49
N ARG A 82 -2.28 11.19 -6.35
CA ARG A 82 -3.03 12.25 -7.04
C ARG A 82 -3.66 11.68 -8.28
N THR A 83 -4.97 11.94 -8.47
CA THR A 83 -5.70 11.50 -9.65
C THR A 83 -6.67 12.58 -10.14
N THR A 84 -7.19 12.44 -11.35
CA THR A 84 -8.26 13.29 -11.87
C THR A 84 -9.60 12.99 -11.18
N PRO A 85 -10.55 13.94 -11.16
CA PRO A 85 -11.92 13.63 -10.76
C PRO A 85 -12.53 12.55 -11.67
N GLY A 86 -13.38 11.70 -11.10
CA GLY A 86 -14.04 10.63 -11.84
C GLY A 86 -14.02 9.29 -11.11
N THR A 87 -14.32 8.23 -11.86
CA THR A 87 -14.34 6.87 -11.32
C THR A 87 -13.06 6.15 -11.64
N HIS A 88 -12.43 5.61 -10.61
CA HIS A 88 -11.17 4.88 -10.64
C HIS A 88 -11.33 3.48 -10.08
N MET A 89 -10.49 2.57 -10.52
CA MET A 89 -10.37 1.23 -9.97
C MET A 89 -8.98 1.08 -9.36
N PHE A 90 -8.93 0.76 -8.07
CA PHE A 90 -7.69 0.45 -7.38
C PHE A 90 -7.61 -1.03 -7.09
N MET A 91 -6.39 -1.55 -7.07
CA MET A 91 -6.09 -2.94 -6.76
C MET A 91 -4.95 -3.03 -5.76
N VAL A 92 -5.12 -3.83 -4.70
CA VAL A 92 -4.01 -4.21 -3.82
C VAL A 92 -3.55 -5.61 -4.17
N VAL A 93 -2.24 -5.78 -4.33
CA VAL A 93 -1.60 -7.06 -4.67
C VAL A 93 -0.65 -7.48 -3.57
N SER A 94 -0.75 -8.77 -3.21
CA SER A 94 0.24 -9.50 -2.42
C SER A 94 0.32 -10.94 -2.95
N GLU A 95 -0.02 -11.95 -2.18
CA GLU A 95 -0.23 -13.33 -2.68
C GLU A 95 -1.53 -13.48 -3.50
N ALA A 96 -2.50 -12.61 -3.26
CA ALA A 96 -3.75 -12.46 -3.99
C ALA A 96 -3.94 -11.00 -4.39
N ALA A 97 -5.01 -10.70 -5.12
CA ALA A 97 -5.43 -9.32 -5.38
C ALA A 97 -6.86 -9.07 -4.87
N ASP A 98 -7.14 -7.83 -4.45
CA ASP A 98 -8.47 -7.33 -4.15
C ASP A 98 -8.64 -5.94 -4.74
N PHE A 99 -9.89 -5.52 -4.98
CA PHE A 99 -10.22 -4.33 -5.74
C PHE A 99 -11.16 -3.41 -4.97
N LEU A 100 -11.03 -2.12 -5.24
CA LEU A 100 -11.89 -1.06 -4.75
C LEU A 100 -12.20 -0.10 -5.89
N GLN A 101 -13.48 0.16 -6.11
CA GLN A 101 -13.92 1.24 -6.99
C GLN A 101 -13.97 2.54 -6.19
N ALA A 102 -13.52 3.66 -6.78
CA ALA A 102 -13.54 4.97 -6.15
C ALA A 102 -14.11 6.00 -7.11
N THR A 103 -15.11 6.75 -6.67
CA THR A 103 -15.57 7.94 -7.38
C THR A 103 -15.15 9.17 -6.59
N VAL A 104 -14.25 9.97 -7.16
CA VAL A 104 -13.61 11.10 -6.48
C VAL A 104 -13.88 12.41 -7.18
N GLU A 105 -13.97 13.48 -6.40
CA GLU A 105 -14.21 14.85 -6.86
C GLU A 105 -12.94 15.70 -6.70
N ALA A 106 -12.81 16.72 -7.54
CA ALA A 106 -11.71 17.68 -7.44
C ALA A 106 -11.66 18.39 -6.09
N ASN A 107 -10.46 18.79 -5.69
CA ASN A 107 -10.22 19.53 -4.44
C ASN A 107 -10.61 18.76 -3.18
N LYS A 108 -10.60 17.41 -3.25
CA LYS A 108 -10.98 16.52 -2.15
C LYS A 108 -9.89 15.51 -1.85
N THR A 109 -9.79 15.15 -0.56
CA THR A 109 -8.89 14.09 -0.09
C THR A 109 -9.72 12.93 0.45
N TYR A 110 -9.43 11.74 -0.04
CA TYR A 110 -10.07 10.48 0.32
C TYR A 110 -9.08 9.55 1.00
N TYR A 111 -9.58 8.61 1.78
CA TYR A 111 -8.75 7.64 2.47
C TYR A 111 -9.21 6.22 2.19
N VAL A 112 -8.26 5.32 2.00
CA VAL A 112 -8.48 3.89 1.81
C VAL A 112 -7.57 3.14 2.77
N ARG A 113 -8.16 2.27 3.58
CA ARG A 113 -7.44 1.41 4.51
C ARG A 113 -6.99 0.14 3.80
N VAL A 114 -5.69 -0.16 3.88
CA VAL A 114 -5.12 -1.44 3.43
C VAL A 114 -5.15 -2.39 4.61
N THR A 115 -6.12 -3.30 4.60
CA THR A 115 -6.41 -4.19 5.73
C THR A 115 -5.88 -5.59 5.47
N PRO A 116 -5.02 -6.12 6.37
CA PRO A 116 -4.57 -7.51 6.27
C PRO A 116 -5.71 -8.49 6.59
N ARG A 117 -5.88 -9.50 5.74
CA ARG A 117 -6.81 -10.61 5.92
C ARG A 117 -6.01 -11.89 6.10
N ILE A 118 -5.98 -12.40 7.32
CA ILE A 118 -5.25 -13.63 7.62
C ILE A 118 -6.10 -14.82 7.19
N GLY A 119 -5.57 -15.60 6.23
CA GLY A 119 -6.09 -16.92 5.90
C GLY A 119 -5.24 -18.01 6.56
N VAL A 120 -5.69 -19.26 6.51
CA VAL A 120 -4.99 -20.40 7.13
C VAL A 120 -3.57 -20.60 6.55
N PHE A 121 -3.37 -20.26 5.28
CA PHE A 121 -2.09 -20.48 4.58
C PHE A 121 -1.52 -19.24 3.88
N ARG A 122 -2.26 -18.12 3.85
CA ARG A 122 -1.87 -16.93 3.07
C ARG A 122 -2.31 -15.65 3.75
N VAL A 123 -1.45 -14.63 3.70
CA VAL A 123 -1.84 -13.27 4.05
C VAL A 123 -2.34 -12.57 2.79
N ARG A 124 -3.56 -12.11 2.83
CA ARG A 124 -4.20 -11.30 1.79
C ARG A 124 -4.41 -9.89 2.31
N PHE A 125 -4.64 -8.96 1.42
CA PHE A 125 -5.03 -7.61 1.79
C PHE A 125 -6.31 -7.23 1.07
N SER A 126 -7.15 -6.43 1.73
CA SER A 126 -8.29 -5.75 1.11
C SER A 126 -8.07 -4.24 1.12
N LEU A 127 -8.79 -3.56 0.23
CA LEU A 127 -8.94 -2.12 0.21
C LEU A 127 -10.30 -1.78 0.79
N ASP A 128 -10.31 -1.16 1.97
CA ASP A 128 -11.54 -0.78 2.66
C ASP A 128 -11.67 0.76 2.57
N PRO A 129 -12.75 1.31 1.97
CA PRO A 129 -12.97 2.74 1.92
C PRO A 129 -13.19 3.30 3.32
N VAL A 130 -12.65 4.47 3.61
CA VAL A 130 -12.90 5.18 4.86
C VAL A 130 -14.09 6.10 4.65
N ARG A 131 -15.13 5.91 5.45
CA ARG A 131 -16.36 6.68 5.36
C ARG A 131 -16.23 8.04 6.05
N ALA A 132 -17.02 9.02 5.61
CA ALA A 132 -16.98 10.37 6.16
C ALA A 132 -17.19 10.41 7.69
N GLU A 133 -18.04 9.54 8.23
CA GLU A 133 -18.29 9.43 9.67
C GLU A 133 -17.09 8.86 10.46
N GLU A 134 -16.24 8.07 9.83
CA GLU A 134 -15.05 7.49 10.48
C GLU A 134 -14.00 8.57 10.82
N PHE A 135 -13.99 9.71 10.11
CA PHE A 135 -13.07 10.81 10.42
C PHE A 135 -13.30 11.43 11.80
N LYS A 136 -14.47 11.23 12.39
CA LYS A 136 -14.85 11.68 13.73
C LYS A 136 -14.43 10.69 14.83
N GLN A 137 -14.01 9.48 14.45
CA GLN A 137 -13.63 8.44 15.40
C GLN A 137 -12.20 8.67 15.91
N PRO A 138 -11.90 8.31 17.18
CA PRO A 138 -10.57 8.46 17.76
C PRO A 138 -9.47 7.74 16.97
N GLU A 139 -9.79 6.59 16.38
CA GLU A 139 -8.85 5.79 15.59
C GLU A 139 -8.25 6.57 14.43
N PHE A 140 -9.03 7.46 13.81
CA PHE A 140 -8.53 8.31 12.74
C PHE A 140 -7.42 9.25 13.21
N GLY A 141 -7.49 9.72 14.45
CA GLY A 141 -6.47 10.55 15.06
C GLY A 141 -5.11 9.84 15.17
N PHE A 142 -5.10 8.52 15.40
CA PHE A 142 -3.86 7.73 15.46
C PHE A 142 -3.17 7.60 14.11
N TRP A 143 -3.89 7.77 12.99
CA TRP A 143 -3.27 7.71 11.66
C TRP A 143 -2.36 8.90 11.37
N GLY A 144 -2.46 9.98 12.13
CA GLY A 144 -1.51 11.08 12.10
C GLY A 144 -0.07 10.66 12.43
N GLY A 145 0.10 9.58 13.21
CA GLY A 145 1.39 8.98 13.52
C GLY A 145 1.96 8.05 12.46
N LEU A 146 1.21 7.75 11.37
CA LEU A 146 1.72 6.96 10.27
C LEU A 146 2.73 7.76 9.46
N GLU A 147 3.73 7.08 8.92
CA GLU A 147 4.80 7.70 8.15
C GLU A 147 4.43 7.83 6.67
N TRP A 148 4.74 8.97 6.07
CA TRP A 148 4.57 9.20 4.64
C TRP A 148 5.69 8.52 3.84
N TYR A 149 5.30 7.86 2.75
CA TYR A 149 6.22 7.24 1.81
C TYR A 149 5.89 7.63 0.38
N GLU A 150 6.94 7.77 -0.43
CA GLU A 150 6.87 8.03 -1.86
C GLU A 150 7.64 6.99 -2.67
N ASN A 151 7.24 6.85 -3.95
CA ASN A 151 7.91 5.98 -4.89
C ASN A 151 9.31 6.48 -5.23
N THR A 152 10.25 5.53 -5.30
CA THR A 152 11.60 5.75 -5.80
C THR A 152 11.79 5.04 -7.15
N ASP A 153 12.94 5.21 -7.77
CA ASP A 153 13.29 4.42 -8.95
C ASP A 153 13.36 2.93 -8.64
N ALA A 154 13.73 2.55 -7.41
CA ALA A 154 13.74 1.16 -6.96
C ALA A 154 12.33 0.57 -6.89
N SER A 155 11.31 1.30 -6.37
CA SER A 155 9.92 0.82 -6.34
C SER A 155 9.33 0.73 -7.76
N ARG A 156 9.64 1.69 -8.61
CA ARG A 156 9.22 1.68 -10.03
C ARG A 156 9.87 0.52 -10.80
N ALA A 157 11.17 0.28 -10.61
CA ALA A 157 11.86 -0.85 -11.20
C ALA A 157 11.30 -2.19 -10.69
N TRP A 158 11.01 -2.28 -9.39
CA TRP A 158 10.36 -3.46 -8.82
C TRP A 158 8.99 -3.72 -9.49
N ALA A 159 8.15 -2.70 -9.62
CA ALA A 159 6.83 -2.83 -10.26
C ALA A 159 6.97 -3.29 -11.73
N LYS A 160 7.91 -2.72 -12.47
CA LYS A 160 8.20 -3.13 -13.85
C LYS A 160 8.64 -4.60 -13.95
N ASN A 161 9.54 -5.03 -13.07
CA ASN A 161 10.04 -6.41 -13.05
C ASN A 161 8.96 -7.43 -12.65
N ASN A 162 7.93 -7.00 -11.92
CA ASN A 162 6.82 -7.85 -11.48
C ASN A 162 5.55 -7.68 -12.33
N ALA A 163 5.57 -6.87 -13.39
CA ALA A 163 4.39 -6.49 -14.17
C ALA A 163 3.58 -7.70 -14.68
N ALA A 164 4.24 -8.73 -15.21
CA ALA A 164 3.57 -9.95 -15.69
C ALA A 164 2.83 -10.70 -14.57
N SER A 165 3.45 -10.83 -13.39
CA SER A 165 2.83 -11.47 -12.22
C SER A 165 1.65 -10.65 -11.69
N VAL A 166 1.77 -9.32 -11.68
CA VAL A 166 0.71 -8.40 -11.28
C VAL A 166 -0.47 -8.49 -12.24
N GLN A 167 -0.20 -8.51 -13.55
CA GLN A 167 -1.23 -8.62 -14.59
C GLN A 167 -1.98 -9.96 -14.48
N SER A 168 -1.29 -11.07 -14.32
CA SER A 168 -1.92 -12.39 -14.13
C SER A 168 -2.83 -12.42 -12.90
N LYS A 169 -2.41 -11.80 -11.79
CA LYS A 169 -3.26 -11.68 -10.59
C LYS A 169 -4.46 -10.76 -10.83
N ARG A 170 -4.27 -9.65 -11.55
CA ARG A 170 -5.36 -8.77 -11.95
C ARG A 170 -6.44 -9.56 -12.69
N GLU A 171 -6.08 -10.31 -13.72
CA GLU A 171 -7.01 -11.10 -14.55
C GLU A 171 -7.74 -12.16 -13.72
N GLU A 172 -7.01 -12.94 -12.92
CA GLU A 172 -7.60 -13.98 -12.07
C GLU A 172 -8.59 -13.41 -11.06
N TYR A 173 -8.19 -12.37 -10.32
CA TYR A 173 -8.97 -11.88 -9.19
C TYR A 173 -10.03 -10.86 -9.59
N PHE A 174 -9.86 -10.14 -10.71
CA PHE A 174 -10.89 -9.23 -11.21
C PHE A 174 -12.14 -10.00 -11.64
N LYS A 175 -11.99 -11.19 -12.20
CA LYS A 175 -13.12 -12.06 -12.49
C LYS A 175 -13.92 -12.36 -11.23
N LYS A 176 -13.26 -12.77 -10.14
CA LYS A 176 -13.89 -13.04 -8.84
C LYS A 176 -14.56 -11.79 -8.25
N TRP A 177 -13.89 -10.63 -8.41
CA TRP A 177 -14.46 -9.35 -7.97
C TRP A 177 -15.71 -8.97 -8.80
N SER A 178 -15.70 -9.19 -10.11
CA SER A 178 -16.83 -8.87 -10.99
C SER A 178 -18.07 -9.71 -10.67
N GLU A 179 -17.89 -10.90 -10.12
CA GLU A 179 -18.94 -11.83 -9.71
C GLU A 179 -19.51 -11.54 -8.30
N LYS A 180 -18.89 -10.62 -7.54
CA LYS A 180 -19.40 -10.20 -6.22
C LYS A 180 -20.81 -9.62 -6.32
N SER A 181 -21.61 -9.79 -5.26
CA SER A 181 -22.93 -9.17 -5.16
C SER A 181 -22.87 -7.65 -5.24
N ALA A 182 -23.98 -7.00 -5.56
CA ALA A 182 -24.07 -5.54 -5.53
C ALA A 182 -23.77 -4.97 -4.14
N ALA A 183 -24.18 -5.66 -3.07
CA ALA A 183 -23.92 -5.28 -1.69
C ALA A 183 -22.42 -5.33 -1.37
N ASP A 184 -21.74 -6.44 -1.70
CA ASP A 184 -20.28 -6.57 -1.47
C ASP A 184 -19.48 -5.54 -2.28
N LYS A 185 -19.92 -5.22 -3.50
CA LYS A 185 -19.31 -4.16 -4.30
C LYS A 185 -19.51 -2.78 -3.68
N ALA A 186 -20.69 -2.49 -3.14
CA ALA A 186 -20.98 -1.24 -2.48
C ALA A 186 -20.12 -1.03 -1.23
N GLU A 187 -19.84 -2.09 -0.46
CA GLU A 187 -18.90 -2.04 0.66
C GLU A 187 -17.47 -1.70 0.20
N ALA A 188 -17.04 -2.22 -0.96
CA ALA A 188 -15.74 -1.94 -1.57
C ALA A 188 -15.78 -0.77 -2.56
N THR A 189 -16.67 0.20 -2.36
CA THR A 189 -16.79 1.41 -3.19
C THR A 189 -16.61 2.65 -2.34
N LEU A 190 -15.62 3.47 -2.69
CA LEU A 190 -15.41 4.80 -2.13
C LEU A 190 -16.31 5.80 -2.87
N LEU A 191 -17.14 6.51 -2.13
CA LEU A 191 -18.15 7.43 -2.66
C LEU A 191 -17.65 8.88 -2.67
N PRO A 192 -18.19 9.77 -3.51
CA PRO A 192 -17.84 11.19 -3.52
C PRO A 192 -17.97 11.88 -2.16
N GLY A 193 -18.95 11.46 -1.35
CA GLY A 193 -19.16 11.99 0.01
C GLY A 193 -18.18 11.50 1.06
N ASP A 194 -17.34 10.50 0.76
CA ASP A 194 -16.38 9.91 1.71
C ASP A 194 -15.06 10.71 1.80
N HIS A 195 -15.10 12.01 1.54
CA HIS A 195 -13.92 12.88 1.64
C HIS A 195 -13.77 13.48 3.05
N ARG A 196 -12.54 13.84 3.37
CA ARG A 196 -12.16 14.62 4.54
C ARG A 196 -12.22 16.12 4.25
#